data_7b4b0588054fc266c9cc6263ac2582fe
#
_entry.id   7b4b0588054fc266c9cc6263ac2582fe
#
_cell.length_a   1.000
_cell.length_b   1.000
_cell.length_c   1.000
_cell.angle_alpha   90.00
_cell.angle_beta   90.00
_cell.angle_gamma   90.00
#
_symmetry.space_group_name_H-M   'P 1'
#
loop_
_entity.id
_entity.type
_entity.pdbx_description
1 polymer ?
#
loop_
_entity_poly.entity_id
_entity_poly.type
_entity_poly.pdbx_seq_one_letter_code
_entity_poly.pdbx_strand_id
1 'polypeptide(L)'
;MTRTAEILIMGAIIGVIGLVSGYAVLSARSHTRDVTRLANVRELQMALEMYFQNHSSYPVAAEAIPLGQALTACLSPEGFAAPCSSNGPTPYLSVVTIPPAAGLGELVACGGVSDVYCYSGTADSYRIQFELEGGNSLLGVAKGLDCLSEDGFKAGTCAAL
;
A
#
# COMPACT_ATOMS: atom_id res chain seq x y z
N MET A 1 31.57 23.06 -40.35
CA MET A 1 30.45 23.37 -39.46
C MET A 1 30.80 24.64 -38.71
N THR A 2 29.90 25.57 -38.54
CA THR A 2 30.16 26.81 -37.79
C THR A 2 30.13 26.52 -36.31
N ARG A 3 31.03 27.15 -35.52
CA ARG A 3 31.09 26.95 -34.04
C ARG A 3 29.73 27.11 -33.33
N THR A 4 28.87 27.94 -33.89
CA THR A 4 27.49 28.13 -33.40
C THR A 4 26.64 26.87 -33.53
N ALA A 5 26.76 26.13 -34.62
CA ALA A 5 26.02 24.87 -34.83
C ALA A 5 26.47 23.77 -33.82
N GLU A 6 27.75 23.70 -33.51
CA GLU A 6 28.28 22.75 -32.55
C GLU A 6 27.77 23.04 -31.12
N ILE A 7 27.74 24.32 -30.72
CA ILE A 7 27.21 24.72 -29.42
C ILE A 7 25.71 24.41 -29.30
N LEU A 8 24.92 24.66 -30.35
CA LEU A 8 23.50 24.35 -30.36
C LEU A 8 23.22 22.84 -30.30
N ILE A 9 24.01 22.02 -30.99
CA ILE A 9 23.90 20.56 -30.96
C ILE A 9 24.24 20.05 -29.55
N MET A 10 25.34 20.51 -28.96
CA MET A 10 25.70 20.13 -27.59
C MET A 10 24.64 20.54 -26.58
N GLY A 11 24.11 21.76 -26.68
CA GLY A 11 23.03 22.23 -25.80
C GLY A 11 21.75 21.38 -25.93
N ALA A 12 21.38 20.99 -27.14
CA ALA A 12 20.25 20.12 -27.39
C ALA A 12 20.44 18.72 -26.78
N ILE A 13 21.62 18.14 -26.94
CA ILE A 13 21.95 16.82 -26.37
C ILE A 13 21.86 16.85 -24.84
N ILE A 14 22.48 17.85 -24.20
CA ILE A 14 22.44 18.01 -22.75
C ILE A 14 21.00 18.21 -22.27
N GLY A 15 20.20 18.99 -22.99
CA GLY A 15 18.79 19.20 -22.67
C GLY A 15 17.96 17.89 -22.72
N VAL A 16 18.15 17.10 -23.75
CA VAL A 16 17.47 15.78 -23.89
C VAL A 16 17.89 14.82 -22.79
N ILE A 17 19.20 14.71 -22.51
CA ILE A 17 19.70 13.84 -21.43
C ILE A 17 19.12 14.28 -20.09
N GLY A 18 19.06 15.58 -19.81
CA GLY A 18 18.49 16.12 -18.58
C GLY A 18 17.00 15.76 -18.40
N LEU A 19 16.21 15.90 -19.46
CA LEU A 19 14.78 15.54 -19.46
C LEU A 19 14.56 14.04 -19.25
N VAL A 20 15.29 13.19 -19.97
CA VAL A 20 15.19 11.73 -19.85
C VAL A 20 15.60 11.27 -18.45
N SER A 21 16.69 11.82 -17.91
CA SER A 21 17.15 11.49 -16.56
C SER A 21 16.15 11.92 -15.49
N GLY A 22 15.57 13.11 -15.63
CA GLY A 22 14.53 13.60 -14.70
C GLY A 22 13.30 12.71 -14.69
N TYR A 23 12.81 12.33 -15.86
CA TYR A 23 11.67 11.41 -15.99
C TYR A 23 11.98 10.02 -15.39
N ALA A 24 13.16 9.46 -15.66
CA ALA A 24 13.57 8.16 -15.13
C ALA A 24 13.61 8.15 -13.59
N VAL A 25 14.12 9.22 -12.96
CA VAL A 25 14.17 9.33 -11.49
C VAL A 25 12.76 9.40 -10.89
N LEU A 26 11.84 10.17 -11.48
CA LEU A 26 10.46 10.27 -11.00
C LEU A 26 9.74 8.92 -11.11
N SER A 27 9.88 8.23 -12.23
CA SER A 27 9.31 6.90 -12.46
C SER A 27 9.88 5.85 -11.49
N ALA A 28 11.20 5.87 -11.24
CA ALA A 28 11.82 4.96 -10.29
C ALA A 28 11.31 5.18 -8.85
N ARG A 29 11.10 6.44 -8.45
CA ARG A 29 10.56 6.76 -7.13
C ARG A 29 9.12 6.28 -6.92
N SER A 30 8.24 6.47 -7.90
CA SER A 30 6.87 5.96 -7.82
C SER A 30 6.83 4.44 -7.74
N HIS A 31 7.63 3.77 -8.57
CA HIS A 31 7.76 2.31 -8.52
C HIS A 31 8.26 1.81 -7.16
N THR A 32 9.25 2.46 -6.55
CA THR A 32 9.76 2.08 -5.23
C THR A 32 8.67 2.21 -4.15
N ARG A 33 7.86 3.29 -4.19
CA ARG A 33 6.74 3.47 -3.25
C ARG A 33 5.68 2.39 -3.43
N ASP A 34 5.32 2.04 -4.66
CA ASP A 34 4.35 0.98 -4.94
C ASP A 34 4.84 -0.40 -4.47
N VAL A 35 6.14 -0.71 -4.66
CA VAL A 35 6.75 -1.94 -4.12
C VAL A 35 6.65 -1.95 -2.59
N THR A 36 6.89 -0.83 -1.92
CA THR A 36 6.75 -0.73 -0.47
C THR A 36 5.29 -0.94 -0.03
N ARG A 37 4.31 -0.32 -0.72
CA ARG A 37 2.88 -0.50 -0.43
C ARG A 37 2.45 -1.96 -0.58
N LEU A 38 2.87 -2.61 -1.67
CA LEU A 38 2.59 -4.02 -1.91
C LEU A 38 3.25 -4.93 -0.86
N ALA A 39 4.47 -4.61 -0.43
CA ALA A 39 5.14 -5.34 0.65
C ALA A 39 4.38 -5.22 1.97
N ASN A 40 3.94 -4.00 2.34
CA ASN A 40 3.15 -3.77 3.55
C ASN A 40 1.81 -4.53 3.52
N VAL A 41 1.11 -4.52 2.38
CA VAL A 41 -0.17 -5.24 2.23
C VAL A 41 0.03 -6.75 2.30
N ARG A 42 1.14 -7.28 1.75
CA ARG A 42 1.49 -8.71 1.91
C ARG A 42 1.85 -9.07 3.34
N GLU A 43 2.54 -8.21 4.07
CA GLU A 43 2.83 -8.42 5.48
C GLU A 43 1.54 -8.48 6.30
N LEU A 44 0.58 -7.58 6.02
CA LEU A 44 -0.76 -7.63 6.61
C LEU A 44 -1.49 -8.94 6.28
N GLN A 45 -1.43 -9.39 5.02
CA GLN A 45 -1.98 -10.67 4.59
C GLN A 45 -1.43 -11.82 5.42
N MET A 46 -0.10 -11.92 5.51
CA MET A 46 0.54 -13.00 6.28
C MET A 46 0.13 -12.97 7.76
N ALA A 47 0.04 -11.80 8.35
CA ALA A 47 -0.38 -11.65 9.74
C ALA A 47 -1.85 -12.04 9.96
N LEU A 48 -2.74 -11.70 9.01
CA LEU A 48 -4.15 -12.11 9.04
C LEU A 48 -4.32 -13.61 8.87
N GLU A 49 -3.54 -14.25 7.99
CA GLU A 49 -3.55 -15.69 7.83
C GLU A 49 -3.04 -16.42 9.10
N MET A 50 -2.02 -15.89 9.76
CA MET A 50 -1.56 -16.42 11.06
C MET A 50 -2.62 -16.25 12.14
N TYR A 51 -3.32 -15.11 12.15
CA TYR A 51 -4.44 -14.88 13.05
C TYR A 51 -5.54 -15.92 12.81
N PHE A 52 -5.95 -16.15 11.58
CA PHE A 52 -6.97 -17.13 11.21
C PHE A 52 -6.59 -18.55 11.60
N GLN A 53 -5.33 -18.97 11.40
CA GLN A 53 -4.84 -20.29 11.82
C GLN A 53 -5.02 -20.56 13.32
N ASN A 54 -4.91 -19.53 14.16
CA ASN A 54 -5.01 -19.66 15.59
C ASN A 54 -6.43 -19.46 16.15
N HIS A 55 -7.28 -18.70 15.43
CA HIS A 55 -8.61 -18.33 15.92
C HIS A 55 -9.75 -18.95 15.09
N SER A 56 -9.45 -19.57 13.95
CA SER A 56 -10.42 -20.04 12.95
C SER A 56 -11.40 -18.94 12.49
N SER A 57 -10.96 -17.70 12.57
CA SER A 57 -11.70 -16.50 12.13
C SER A 57 -10.74 -15.35 11.87
N TYR A 58 -11.12 -14.42 11.00
CA TYR A 58 -10.41 -13.14 10.87
C TYR A 58 -10.89 -12.11 11.91
N PRO A 59 -10.11 -11.06 12.18
CA PRO A 59 -10.56 -9.96 13.04
C PRO A 59 -11.83 -9.32 12.48
N VAL A 60 -12.92 -9.30 13.25
CA VAL A 60 -14.21 -8.76 12.78
C VAL A 60 -14.18 -7.24 12.80
N ALA A 61 -14.46 -6.62 11.66
CA ALA A 61 -14.65 -5.19 11.49
C ALA A 61 -15.78 -4.96 10.48
N ALA A 62 -17.02 -4.86 10.97
CA ALA A 62 -18.20 -4.69 10.14
C ALA A 62 -18.20 -3.36 9.36
N GLU A 63 -17.60 -2.32 9.94
CA GLU A 63 -17.29 -1.07 9.26
C GLU A 63 -15.81 -1.05 8.91
N ALA A 64 -15.49 -0.41 7.78
CA ALA A 64 -14.11 -0.29 7.34
C ALA A 64 -13.29 0.59 8.30
N ILE A 65 -12.16 0.07 8.78
CA ILE A 65 -11.27 0.73 9.72
C ILE A 65 -9.94 1.12 9.06
N PRO A 66 -9.40 2.33 9.33
CA PRO A 66 -8.10 2.74 8.85
C PRO A 66 -6.99 2.01 9.63
N LEU A 67 -6.09 1.34 8.92
CA LEU A 67 -4.96 0.63 9.52
C LEU A 67 -3.77 1.56 9.78
N GLY A 68 -2.93 1.19 10.75
CA GLY A 68 -1.75 1.95 11.14
C GLY A 68 -2.04 3.23 11.94
N GLN A 69 -3.29 3.42 12.37
CA GLN A 69 -3.69 4.54 13.22
C GLN A 69 -3.56 4.17 14.71
N ALA A 70 -3.78 5.15 15.59
CA ALA A 70 -3.57 4.98 17.03
C ALA A 70 -4.29 3.77 17.65
N LEU A 71 -5.45 3.36 17.12
CA LEU A 71 -6.23 2.22 17.59
C LEU A 71 -6.07 0.96 16.73
N THR A 72 -5.27 1.01 15.66
CA THR A 72 -5.07 -0.07 14.70
C THR A 72 -3.59 -0.24 14.33
N ALA A 73 -2.71 0.17 15.24
CA ALA A 73 -1.25 0.16 15.04
C ALA A 73 -0.61 -1.21 15.23
N CYS A 74 -1.36 -2.19 15.71
CA CYS A 74 -0.89 -3.55 16.01
C CYS A 74 -1.98 -4.57 15.69
N LEU A 75 -1.60 -5.79 15.27
CA LEU A 75 -2.48 -6.95 15.19
C LEU A 75 -2.07 -7.96 16.28
N SER A 76 -2.85 -8.02 17.36
CA SER A 76 -2.70 -8.92 18.49
C SER A 76 -3.65 -10.11 18.40
N PRO A 77 -3.59 -11.11 19.32
CA PRO A 77 -4.59 -12.16 19.41
C PRO A 77 -6.01 -11.67 19.66
N GLU A 78 -6.19 -10.48 20.20
CA GLU A 78 -7.50 -9.83 20.40
C GLU A 78 -8.00 -9.07 19.17
N GLY A 79 -7.21 -9.03 18.07
CA GLY A 79 -7.49 -8.27 16.86
C GLY A 79 -6.65 -7.01 16.73
N PHE A 80 -7.11 -6.09 15.88
CA PHE A 80 -6.45 -4.79 15.72
C PHE A 80 -6.63 -3.94 16.99
N ALA A 81 -5.53 -3.35 17.44
CA ALA A 81 -5.49 -2.59 18.70
C ALA A 81 -4.52 -1.40 18.61
N ALA A 82 -4.51 -0.58 19.66
CA ALA A 82 -3.44 0.37 19.97
C ALA A 82 -2.07 -0.36 19.98
N PRO A 83 -0.93 0.36 20.00
CA PRO A 83 0.38 -0.29 19.98
C PRO A 83 0.47 -1.45 20.94
N CYS A 84 0.98 -2.58 20.48
CA CYS A 84 1.11 -3.79 21.27
C CYS A 84 1.96 -3.55 22.52
N SER A 85 1.49 -4.02 23.68
CA SER A 85 2.25 -3.95 24.92
C SER A 85 3.42 -4.94 24.87
N SER A 86 4.58 -4.50 25.32
CA SER A 86 5.76 -5.38 25.48
C SER A 86 5.55 -6.51 26.50
N ASN A 87 4.56 -6.38 27.37
CA ASN A 87 4.20 -7.37 28.41
C ASN A 87 2.93 -8.16 28.05
N GLY A 88 2.37 -7.93 26.85
CA GLY A 88 1.19 -8.63 26.35
C GLY A 88 1.53 -9.92 25.60
N PRO A 89 0.50 -10.61 25.05
CA PRO A 89 0.71 -11.77 24.19
C PRO A 89 1.49 -11.37 22.92
N THR A 90 2.21 -12.32 22.35
CA THR A 90 2.99 -12.10 21.12
C THR A 90 2.05 -11.69 19.99
N PRO A 91 2.25 -10.51 19.40
CA PRO A 91 1.40 -10.04 18.31
C PRO A 91 1.71 -10.78 16.99
N TYR A 92 0.73 -10.87 16.11
CA TYR A 92 0.90 -11.34 14.73
C TYR A 92 1.63 -10.30 13.90
N LEU A 93 1.36 -9.02 14.15
CA LEU A 93 2.08 -7.89 13.56
C LEU A 93 2.25 -6.79 14.61
N SER A 94 3.48 -6.57 15.06
CA SER A 94 3.78 -5.63 16.14
C SER A 94 3.61 -4.17 15.76
N VAL A 95 3.78 -3.85 14.48
CA VAL A 95 3.59 -2.50 13.91
C VAL A 95 2.88 -2.61 12.58
N VAL A 96 1.65 -2.15 12.51
CA VAL A 96 0.92 -1.97 11.26
C VAL A 96 1.39 -0.67 10.62
N THR A 97 2.08 -0.77 9.49
CA THR A 97 2.63 0.39 8.77
C THR A 97 1.55 1.14 8.00
N ILE A 98 1.71 2.46 7.89
CA ILE A 98 0.91 3.29 6.98
C ILE A 98 1.58 3.32 5.59
N PRO A 99 0.81 3.51 4.50
CA PRO A 99 1.40 3.62 3.17
C PRO A 99 2.24 4.88 3.04
N PRO A 100 3.31 4.87 2.21
CA PRO A 100 3.95 6.11 1.77
C PRO A 100 2.92 7.00 1.05
N ALA A 101 2.56 8.15 1.64
CA ALA A 101 1.48 9.03 1.14
C ALA A 101 1.83 9.75 -0.17
N ALA A 102 3.14 9.99 -0.45
CA ALA A 102 3.55 10.69 -1.66
C ALA A 102 3.05 9.99 -2.93
N GLY A 103 2.41 10.74 -3.83
CA GLY A 103 1.91 10.27 -5.12
C GLY A 103 0.57 9.55 -5.07
N LEU A 104 -0.06 9.43 -3.89
CA LEU A 104 -1.44 8.96 -3.77
C LEU A 104 -2.43 10.07 -4.13
N GLY A 105 -3.62 9.68 -4.56
CA GLY A 105 -4.70 10.57 -4.99
C GLY A 105 -5.85 10.67 -3.99
N GLU A 106 -5.61 10.30 -2.71
CA GLU A 106 -6.63 10.28 -1.64
C GLU A 106 -7.85 9.40 -1.99
N LEU A 107 -7.64 8.38 -2.85
CA LEU A 107 -8.73 7.51 -3.31
C LEU A 107 -9.18 6.52 -2.23
N VAL A 108 -8.27 6.13 -1.33
CA VAL A 108 -8.61 5.32 -0.16
C VAL A 108 -8.87 6.24 1.01
N ALA A 109 -10.12 6.30 1.44
CA ALA A 109 -10.54 7.02 2.64
C ALA A 109 -11.45 6.15 3.48
N CYS A 110 -11.10 5.93 4.75
CA CYS A 110 -11.97 5.29 5.73
C CYS A 110 -11.73 5.80 7.14
N GLY A 111 -12.77 5.74 7.98
CA GLY A 111 -12.68 6.27 9.32
C GLY A 111 -12.35 7.78 9.38
N GLY A 112 -12.62 8.53 8.30
CA GLY A 112 -12.28 9.95 8.19
C GLY A 112 -10.81 10.25 7.90
N VAL A 113 -10.01 9.24 7.53
CA VAL A 113 -8.59 9.37 7.18
C VAL A 113 -8.40 8.94 5.73
N SER A 114 -7.64 9.72 4.95
CA SER A 114 -7.24 9.38 3.57
C SER A 114 -5.81 8.81 3.52
N ASP A 115 -5.45 8.24 2.37
CA ASP A 115 -4.12 7.66 2.12
C ASP A 115 -3.71 6.60 3.15
N VAL A 116 -4.63 5.71 3.47
CA VAL A 116 -4.45 4.62 4.44
C VAL A 116 -4.71 3.26 3.80
N TYR A 117 -4.33 2.18 4.46
CA TYR A 117 -4.88 0.86 4.20
C TYR A 117 -6.21 0.75 4.94
N CYS A 118 -7.26 0.38 4.23
CA CYS A 118 -8.61 0.31 4.78
C CYS A 118 -9.03 -1.16 4.92
N TYR A 119 -9.24 -1.61 6.13
CA TYR A 119 -9.59 -2.99 6.44
C TYR A 119 -11.08 -3.13 6.75
N SER A 120 -11.70 -4.17 6.24
CA SER A 120 -12.99 -4.70 6.69
C SER A 120 -12.91 -6.22 6.79
N GLY A 121 -13.62 -6.81 7.73
CA GLY A 121 -13.55 -8.26 7.96
C GLY A 121 -14.77 -8.82 8.66
N THR A 122 -15.14 -10.04 8.25
CA THR A 122 -16.06 -10.95 8.93
C THR A 122 -15.28 -12.09 9.56
N ALA A 123 -15.93 -13.07 10.16
CA ALA A 123 -15.25 -14.25 10.66
C ALA A 123 -14.56 -15.06 9.55
N ASP A 124 -15.16 -15.11 8.37
CA ASP A 124 -14.74 -16.01 7.28
C ASP A 124 -13.96 -15.32 6.15
N SER A 125 -13.97 -13.99 6.09
CA SER A 125 -13.36 -13.25 5.00
C SER A 125 -12.87 -11.87 5.44
N TYR A 126 -11.89 -11.34 4.70
CA TYR A 126 -11.39 -9.97 4.92
C TYR A 126 -11.14 -9.25 3.60
N ARG A 127 -11.01 -7.94 3.68
CA ARG A 127 -10.62 -7.07 2.58
C ARG A 127 -9.75 -5.93 3.04
N ILE A 128 -8.73 -5.64 2.25
CA ILE A 128 -7.85 -4.49 2.42
C ILE A 128 -7.89 -3.68 1.15
N GLN A 129 -8.47 -2.48 1.22
CA GLN A 129 -8.42 -1.50 0.14
C GLN A 129 -7.13 -0.70 0.24
N PHE A 130 -6.45 -0.52 -0.87
CA PHE A 130 -5.21 0.27 -0.96
C PHE A 130 -5.10 0.98 -2.30
N GLU A 131 -4.12 1.88 -2.46
CA GLU A 131 -3.91 2.66 -3.66
C GLU A 131 -2.47 2.53 -4.14
N LEU A 132 -2.30 2.43 -5.49
CA LEU A 132 -1.01 2.43 -6.17
C LEU A 132 -0.89 3.57 -7.18
N GLU A 133 0.32 4.11 -7.36
CA GLU A 133 0.63 5.16 -8.35
C GLU A 133 0.74 4.62 -9.77
N GLY A 134 1.23 3.41 -9.96
CA GLY A 134 1.49 2.80 -11.27
C GLY A 134 0.93 1.39 -11.45
N GLY A 135 0.67 0.67 -10.36
CA GLY A 135 0.18 -0.70 -10.40
C GLY A 135 1.25 -1.75 -10.73
N ASN A 136 0.83 -3.02 -10.79
CA ASN A 136 1.66 -4.16 -11.16
C ASN A 136 0.81 -5.23 -11.87
N SER A 137 0.94 -5.33 -13.19
CA SER A 137 0.15 -6.25 -14.02
C SER A 137 0.40 -7.73 -13.70
N LEU A 138 1.58 -8.11 -13.21
CA LEU A 138 1.89 -9.48 -12.82
C LEU A 138 1.11 -9.93 -11.58
N LEU A 139 0.75 -8.99 -10.73
CA LEU A 139 -0.06 -9.23 -9.53
C LEU A 139 -1.56 -8.95 -9.76
N GLY A 140 -1.95 -8.51 -10.96
CA GLY A 140 -3.33 -8.17 -11.27
C GLY A 140 -3.82 -6.86 -10.63
N VAL A 141 -2.89 -5.97 -10.22
CA VAL A 141 -3.20 -4.66 -9.64
C VAL A 141 -2.92 -3.54 -10.63
N ALA A 142 -3.68 -2.46 -10.54
CA ALA A 142 -3.65 -1.34 -11.47
C ALA A 142 -3.17 -0.05 -10.80
N LYS A 143 -3.07 1.01 -11.57
CA LYS A 143 -2.96 2.36 -11.02
C LYS A 143 -4.29 2.77 -10.40
N GLY A 144 -4.27 3.31 -9.20
CA GLY A 144 -5.44 3.73 -8.45
C GLY A 144 -5.82 2.73 -7.38
N LEU A 145 -7.12 2.49 -7.22
CA LEU A 145 -7.63 1.59 -6.19
C LEU A 145 -7.41 0.12 -6.52
N ASP A 146 -6.96 -0.63 -5.53
CA ASP A 146 -6.78 -2.07 -5.57
C ASP A 146 -7.29 -2.70 -4.27
N CYS A 147 -7.66 -3.97 -4.35
CA CYS A 147 -8.19 -4.76 -3.25
C CYS A 147 -7.34 -6.01 -3.02
N LEU A 148 -7.05 -6.31 -1.76
CA LEU A 148 -6.57 -7.62 -1.32
C LEU A 148 -7.67 -8.31 -0.51
N SER A 149 -7.88 -9.59 -0.76
CA SER A 149 -8.73 -10.48 0.02
C SER A 149 -8.03 -11.82 0.26
N GLU A 150 -8.71 -12.76 0.88
CA GLU A 150 -8.27 -14.16 1.00
C GLU A 150 -8.00 -14.82 -0.36
N ASP A 151 -8.70 -14.40 -1.41
CA ASP A 151 -8.51 -14.88 -2.79
C ASP A 151 -7.28 -14.26 -3.49
N GLY A 152 -6.68 -13.22 -2.90
CA GLY A 152 -5.52 -12.52 -3.43
C GLY A 152 -5.82 -11.10 -3.92
N PHE A 153 -4.91 -10.57 -4.74
CA PHE A 153 -4.98 -9.21 -5.28
C PHE A 153 -5.97 -9.09 -6.44
N LYS A 154 -6.68 -7.96 -6.46
CA LYS A 154 -7.61 -7.60 -7.53
C LYS A 154 -7.62 -6.10 -7.77
N ALA A 155 -7.55 -5.66 -9.02
CA ALA A 155 -7.70 -4.26 -9.38
C ALA A 155 -9.12 -3.75 -9.09
N GLY A 156 -9.21 -2.52 -8.61
CA GLY A 156 -10.46 -1.83 -8.32
C GLY A 156 -10.84 -1.81 -6.83
N THR A 157 -12.03 -1.30 -6.56
CA THR A 157 -12.57 -1.23 -5.20
C THR A 157 -12.90 -2.60 -4.65
N CYS A 158 -12.67 -2.79 -3.36
CA CYS A 158 -13.19 -3.95 -2.66
C CYS A 158 -14.73 -3.97 -2.74
N ALA A 159 -15.31 -5.11 -3.10
CA ALA A 159 -16.77 -5.31 -2.96
C ALA A 159 -17.15 -5.22 -1.47
N ALA A 160 -18.41 -4.91 -1.13
CA ALA A 160 -18.86 -5.01 0.26
C ALA A 160 -18.77 -6.47 0.77
N LEU A 161 -18.46 -6.66 2.07
CA LEU A 161 -18.50 -7.97 2.72
C LEU A 161 -19.93 -8.35 3.09
#